data_222d92e203494affbb9f62a793175fbe
#
_entry.id   222d92e203494affbb9f62a793175fbe
#
_cell.length_a   1.000
_cell.length_b   1.000
_cell.length_c   1.000
_cell.angle_alpha   90.00
_cell.angle_beta   90.00
_cell.angle_gamma   90.00
#
_symmetry.space_group_name_H-M   'P 1'
#
loop_
_entity.id
_entity.type
_entity.pdbx_description
1 polymer ?
#
loop_
_entity_poly.entity_id
_entity_poly.type
_entity_poly.pdbx_seq_one_letter_code
_entity_poly.pdbx_strand_id
1 'polypeptide(L)'
;MLELTIYKNYKSLCEAMDWKTTGGDTKVKNLKILESICKYHKEGQKFIIEEIYEEPKEIERKSSISYLEELKRLIMFYMYNYTNRTDGTCYPTLSQLAKACYLVNDNYATCKKFQEATSTVLSIDKDTTYEYFDRIDTKIEYRIEKALESLRKSYVLNWDKRYKIVKLQEGNKKAVKEEQEGTETTIEKDCVRVHSIATEREERIITDISYKYCRQYGCKNLSDAIRRNCYKQIMTCIKDDLLNIYNIEYFYYCYEIRYNLDNVKQDLESYNLTKEELNIMSVAINIAFGLDMTKSAEKSYKPLAMGEVKNKHRSRKNYVEDYKKLNDNVIDKNAKNITKEVSKEQKANKMIEGLLKDYSKEELKNKIDKK
;
A
#
# COMPACT_ATOMS: atom_id res chain seq x y z
N MET A 1 26.26 -36.23 7.02
CA MET A 1 27.18 -35.26 7.69
C MET A 1 28.03 -34.63 6.62
N LEU A 2 28.26 -33.31 6.68
CA LEU A 2 29.10 -32.61 5.69
C LEU A 2 30.56 -33.02 5.88
N GLU A 3 31.25 -33.33 4.78
CA GLU A 3 32.66 -33.76 4.79
C GLU A 3 33.49 -32.87 3.87
N LEU A 4 34.81 -32.78 4.13
CA LEU A 4 35.78 -32.11 3.25
C LEU A 4 35.98 -32.94 1.98
N THR A 5 35.08 -32.80 1.01
CA THR A 5 35.04 -33.58 -0.22
C THR A 5 34.40 -32.78 -1.38
N ILE A 6 34.37 -33.38 -2.56
CA ILE A 6 33.79 -32.84 -3.77
C ILE A 6 32.43 -33.47 -3.99
N TYR A 7 31.37 -32.69 -3.91
CA TYR A 7 30.02 -33.12 -4.28
C TYR A 7 29.78 -32.85 -5.78
N LYS A 8 29.41 -33.88 -6.54
CA LYS A 8 29.25 -33.80 -8.00
C LYS A 8 28.22 -32.78 -8.49
N ASN A 9 27.18 -32.55 -7.69
CA ASN A 9 26.12 -31.63 -8.01
C ASN A 9 25.32 -31.28 -6.75
N TYR A 10 24.34 -30.38 -6.90
CA TYR A 10 23.47 -29.94 -5.79
C TYR A 10 22.68 -31.10 -5.16
N LYS A 11 22.28 -32.12 -5.94
CA LYS A 11 21.52 -33.26 -5.44
C LYS A 11 22.38 -34.09 -4.47
N SER A 12 23.63 -34.42 -4.84
CA SER A 12 24.52 -35.16 -3.98
C SER A 12 24.90 -34.40 -2.69
N LEU A 13 24.97 -33.06 -2.77
CA LEU A 13 25.14 -32.22 -1.59
C LEU A 13 23.89 -32.25 -0.68
N CYS A 14 22.67 -32.19 -1.26
CA CYS A 14 21.44 -32.31 -0.47
C CYS A 14 21.34 -33.68 0.23
N GLU A 15 21.71 -34.75 -0.43
CA GLU A 15 21.75 -36.11 0.15
C GLU A 15 22.66 -36.17 1.35
N ALA A 16 23.90 -35.60 1.26
CA ALA A 16 24.82 -35.56 2.37
C ALA A 16 24.36 -34.72 3.56
N MET A 17 23.59 -33.66 3.28
CA MET A 17 23.04 -32.71 4.27
C MET A 17 21.66 -33.08 4.78
N ASP A 18 21.07 -34.17 4.32
CA ASP A 18 19.68 -34.55 4.57
C ASP A 18 18.66 -33.42 4.23
N TRP A 19 18.93 -32.71 3.13
CA TRP A 19 18.07 -31.68 2.62
C TRP A 19 17.18 -32.18 1.50
N LYS A 20 15.94 -31.68 1.45
CA LYS A 20 15.07 -31.93 0.29
C LYS A 20 15.67 -31.30 -0.97
N THR A 21 15.81 -32.09 -2.02
CA THR A 21 16.30 -31.63 -3.32
C THR A 21 15.20 -30.80 -4.01
N THR A 22 15.18 -29.50 -3.77
CA THR A 22 14.20 -28.57 -4.33
C THR A 22 14.93 -27.43 -5.06
N GLY A 23 14.26 -26.82 -6.03
CA GLY A 23 14.75 -25.64 -6.75
C GLY A 23 14.29 -24.31 -6.11
N GLY A 24 14.56 -23.21 -6.81
CA GLY A 24 14.08 -21.89 -6.44
C GLY A 24 14.57 -21.40 -5.08
N ASP A 25 13.68 -20.78 -4.30
CA ASP A 25 14.00 -20.13 -3.03
C ASP A 25 14.58 -21.08 -1.97
N THR A 26 14.15 -22.35 -1.98
CA THR A 26 14.67 -23.36 -1.03
C THR A 26 16.13 -23.66 -1.31
N LYS A 27 16.54 -23.76 -2.58
CA LYS A 27 17.95 -23.94 -2.96
C LYS A 27 18.79 -22.76 -2.49
N VAL A 28 18.31 -21.53 -2.66
CA VAL A 28 18.99 -20.31 -2.18
C VAL A 28 19.16 -20.32 -0.67
N LYS A 29 18.13 -20.74 0.08
CA LYS A 29 18.22 -20.88 1.55
C LYS A 29 19.24 -21.93 1.97
N ASN A 30 19.23 -23.10 1.34
CA ASN A 30 20.16 -24.18 1.62
C ASN A 30 21.62 -23.76 1.34
N LEU A 31 21.86 -23.04 0.25
CA LEU A 31 23.21 -22.52 -0.05
C LEU A 31 23.70 -21.49 0.98
N LYS A 32 22.81 -20.64 1.51
CA LYS A 32 23.16 -19.72 2.61
C LYS A 32 23.49 -20.46 3.91
N ILE A 33 22.76 -21.56 4.20
CA ILE A 33 23.09 -22.43 5.34
C ILE A 33 24.45 -23.07 5.08
N LEU A 34 24.74 -23.54 3.86
CA LEU A 34 26.05 -24.07 3.51
C LEU A 34 27.16 -23.04 3.74
N GLU A 35 26.98 -21.80 3.30
CA GLU A 35 27.94 -20.69 3.51
C GLU A 35 28.18 -20.38 4.97
N SER A 36 27.24 -20.67 5.86
CA SER A 36 27.40 -20.44 7.28
C SER A 36 28.19 -21.55 7.98
N ILE A 37 28.24 -22.77 7.43
CA ILE A 37 28.85 -23.93 8.06
C ILE A 37 30.20 -24.33 7.43
N CYS A 38 30.44 -23.89 6.19
CA CYS A 38 31.67 -24.21 5.49
C CYS A 38 32.07 -23.13 4.47
N LYS A 39 33.37 -23.14 4.12
CA LYS A 39 33.88 -22.44 2.96
C LYS A 39 33.86 -23.39 1.76
N TYR A 40 33.27 -22.99 0.66
CA TYR A 40 33.22 -23.78 -0.55
C TYR A 40 33.33 -22.90 -1.78
N HIS A 41 33.73 -23.50 -2.89
CA HIS A 41 33.59 -22.91 -4.21
C HIS A 41 32.94 -23.87 -5.20
N LYS A 42 32.53 -23.34 -6.35
CA LYS A 42 31.89 -24.12 -7.41
C LYS A 42 32.77 -24.22 -8.64
N GLU A 43 32.90 -25.45 -9.16
CA GLU A 43 33.42 -25.72 -10.48
C GLU A 43 32.32 -26.33 -11.35
N GLY A 44 31.66 -25.52 -12.18
CA GLY A 44 30.49 -25.95 -12.95
C GLY A 44 29.34 -26.36 -12.04
N GLN A 45 28.99 -27.65 -12.03
CA GLN A 45 27.95 -28.19 -11.15
C GLN A 45 28.50 -28.76 -9.82
N LYS A 46 29.80 -28.88 -9.67
CA LYS A 46 30.47 -29.45 -8.49
C LYS A 46 30.55 -28.42 -7.36
N PHE A 47 30.42 -28.91 -6.12
CA PHE A 47 30.67 -28.15 -4.89
C PHE A 47 31.90 -28.72 -4.22
N ILE A 48 32.92 -27.91 -4.07
CA ILE A 48 34.22 -28.29 -3.44
C ILE A 48 34.25 -27.65 -2.08
N ILE A 49 34.20 -28.45 -1.02
CA ILE A 49 34.23 -27.98 0.36
C ILE A 49 35.71 -27.82 0.75
N GLU A 50 36.12 -26.57 1.03
CA GLU A 50 37.51 -26.23 1.38
C GLU A 50 37.76 -26.30 2.89
N GLU A 51 36.76 -25.88 3.67
CA GLU A 51 36.88 -25.75 5.11
C GLU A 51 35.49 -25.92 5.77
N ILE A 52 35.42 -26.64 6.86
CA ILE A 52 34.21 -26.74 7.70
C ILE A 52 34.49 -25.96 8.97
N TYR A 53 33.60 -25.00 9.30
CA TYR A 53 33.78 -24.17 10.49
C TYR A 53 33.44 -24.97 11.75
N GLU A 54 34.22 -24.80 12.81
CA GLU A 54 33.94 -25.42 14.11
C GLU A 54 32.62 -24.92 14.70
N GLU A 55 32.34 -23.65 14.55
CA GLU A 55 31.06 -23.05 14.89
C GLU A 55 30.41 -22.41 13.64
N PRO A 56 29.13 -22.66 13.37
CA PRO A 56 28.44 -22.03 12.26
C PRO A 56 28.52 -20.51 12.38
N LYS A 57 28.95 -19.83 11.32
CA LYS A 57 28.86 -18.36 11.25
C LYS A 57 27.41 -17.93 11.36
N GLU A 58 27.17 -16.88 12.11
CA GLU A 58 25.86 -16.30 12.22
C GLU A 58 25.36 -15.90 10.82
N ILE A 59 24.29 -16.54 10.38
CA ILE A 59 23.65 -16.15 9.11
C ILE A 59 23.04 -14.80 9.36
N GLU A 60 23.71 -13.74 8.91
CA GLU A 60 23.07 -12.43 8.84
C GLU A 60 21.79 -12.58 8.04
N ARG A 61 20.69 -12.77 8.73
CA ARG A 61 19.36 -12.57 8.17
C ARG A 61 19.23 -11.08 7.90
N LYS A 62 19.80 -10.62 6.78
CA LYS A 62 19.49 -9.27 6.30
C LYS A 62 17.97 -9.20 6.30
N SER A 63 17.42 -8.49 7.27
CA SER A 63 15.99 -8.17 7.23
C SER A 63 15.75 -7.62 5.83
N SER A 64 14.76 -8.10 5.13
CA SER A 64 14.47 -7.62 3.77
C SER A 64 14.17 -6.11 3.74
N ILE A 65 14.10 -5.48 4.89
CA ILE A 65 13.86 -4.08 5.15
C ILE A 65 15.00 -3.56 6.02
N SER A 66 15.85 -2.72 5.45
CA SER A 66 17.04 -2.16 6.10
C SER A 66 16.73 -1.23 7.28
N TYR A 67 15.49 -0.77 7.45
CA TYR A 67 15.04 0.18 8.47
C TYR A 67 13.84 -0.37 9.27
N LEU A 68 13.76 -1.69 9.45
CA LEU A 68 12.64 -2.32 10.16
C LEU A 68 12.56 -1.89 11.63
N GLU A 69 13.70 -1.75 12.30
CA GLU A 69 13.75 -1.35 13.71
C GLU A 69 13.29 0.12 13.89
N GLU A 70 13.68 0.98 12.98
CA GLU A 70 13.24 2.37 12.96
C GLU A 70 11.73 2.46 12.71
N LEU A 71 11.18 1.65 11.80
CA LEU A 71 9.72 1.58 11.59
C LEU A 71 8.98 1.13 12.85
N LYS A 72 9.48 0.13 13.56
CA LYS A 72 8.89 -0.34 14.82
C LYS A 72 8.83 0.78 15.84
N ARG A 73 9.93 1.52 16.02
CA ARG A 73 10.01 2.66 16.95
C ARG A 73 9.03 3.77 16.59
N LEU A 74 8.91 4.11 15.30
CA LEU A 74 7.96 5.13 14.83
C LEU A 74 6.50 4.68 15.00
N ILE A 75 6.19 3.41 14.79
CA ILE A 75 4.85 2.88 15.05
C ILE A 75 4.53 2.96 16.55
N MET A 76 5.45 2.57 17.43
CA MET A 76 5.27 2.72 18.88
C MET A 76 5.10 4.18 19.30
N PHE A 77 5.91 5.08 18.72
CA PHE A 77 5.80 6.52 18.97
C PHE A 77 4.45 7.08 18.49
N TYR A 78 3.97 6.62 17.32
CA TYR A 78 2.64 6.97 16.84
C TYR A 78 1.54 6.49 17.79
N MET A 79 1.60 5.24 18.25
CA MET A 79 0.64 4.69 19.20
C MET A 79 0.62 5.48 20.50
N TYR A 80 1.79 5.79 21.05
CA TYR A 80 1.93 6.57 22.26
C TYR A 80 1.31 7.97 22.17
N ASN A 81 1.53 8.65 21.05
CA ASN A 81 1.01 10.01 20.84
C ASN A 81 -0.42 10.05 20.32
N TYR A 82 -0.92 8.98 19.69
CA TYR A 82 -2.28 8.91 19.16
C TYR A 82 -3.32 8.81 20.29
N THR A 83 -2.93 8.35 21.42
CA THR A 83 -3.83 7.98 22.51
C THR A 83 -3.99 9.10 23.52
N ASN A 84 -4.91 10.00 23.24
CA ASN A 84 -5.78 10.54 24.30
C ASN A 84 -6.82 9.49 24.76
N ARG A 85 -6.63 8.21 24.46
CA ARG A 85 -7.55 7.11 24.72
C ARG A 85 -6.96 6.15 25.73
N THR A 86 -7.67 5.97 26.83
CA THR A 86 -7.32 5.12 27.97
C THR A 86 -7.39 3.61 27.71
N ASP A 87 -7.89 3.20 26.52
CA ASP A 87 -8.21 1.80 26.23
C ASP A 87 -7.08 1.00 25.52
N GLY A 88 -5.97 1.65 25.18
CA GLY A 88 -4.85 0.98 24.49
C GLY A 88 -5.19 0.41 23.12
N THR A 89 -6.19 0.98 22.43
CA THR A 89 -6.60 0.55 21.10
C THR A 89 -6.64 1.72 20.13
N CYS A 90 -6.04 1.56 18.94
CA CYS A 90 -6.14 2.55 17.88
C CYS A 90 -6.49 1.91 16.53
N TYR A 91 -7.05 2.73 15.63
CA TYR A 91 -7.55 2.28 14.34
C TYR A 91 -6.98 3.13 13.17
N PRO A 92 -5.65 3.16 12.98
CA PRO A 92 -5.06 3.90 11.88
C PRO A 92 -5.34 3.24 10.52
N THR A 93 -5.45 4.08 9.50
CA THR A 93 -5.39 3.63 8.11
C THR A 93 -3.95 3.40 7.67
N LEU A 94 -3.76 2.66 6.57
CA LEU A 94 -2.43 2.50 5.96
C LEU A 94 -1.76 3.84 5.67
N SER A 95 -2.50 4.80 5.13
CA SER A 95 -1.97 6.14 4.82
C SER A 95 -1.55 6.92 6.07
N GLN A 96 -2.27 6.78 7.18
CA GLN A 96 -1.91 7.40 8.46
C GLN A 96 -0.61 6.81 9.01
N LEU A 97 -0.48 5.48 9.01
CA LEU A 97 0.76 4.81 9.44
C LEU A 97 1.92 5.13 8.49
N ALA A 98 1.69 5.12 7.18
CA ALA A 98 2.71 5.45 6.20
C ALA A 98 3.28 6.87 6.41
N LYS A 99 2.39 7.83 6.68
CA LYS A 99 2.77 9.21 6.99
C LYS A 99 3.50 9.31 8.34
N ALA A 100 2.97 8.67 9.38
CA ALA A 100 3.60 8.65 10.70
C ALA A 100 5.00 8.01 10.69
N CYS A 101 5.22 7.03 9.81
CA CYS A 101 6.51 6.38 9.61
C CYS A 101 7.39 7.06 8.56
N TYR A 102 7.03 8.24 8.08
CA TYR A 102 7.78 9.00 7.07
C TYR A 102 8.06 8.24 5.76
N LEU A 103 7.25 7.22 5.44
CA LEU A 103 7.31 6.54 4.15
C LEU A 103 6.75 7.40 3.02
N VAL A 104 5.85 8.34 3.36
CA VAL A 104 5.24 9.29 2.43
C VAL A 104 5.02 10.63 3.11
N ASN A 105 4.86 11.68 2.28
CA ASN A 105 4.59 13.04 2.74
C ASN A 105 3.08 13.41 2.64
N ASP A 106 2.76 14.68 2.87
CA ASP A 106 1.38 15.20 2.85
C ASP A 106 0.72 15.16 1.47
N ASN A 107 1.49 15.15 0.38
CA ASN A 107 0.96 15.09 -0.97
C ASN A 107 0.37 13.71 -1.32
N TYR A 108 0.89 12.64 -0.70
CA TYR A 108 0.56 11.24 -1.05
C TYR A 108 -0.94 10.97 -1.17
N ALA A 109 -1.71 11.32 -0.14
CA ALA A 109 -3.13 10.99 -0.12
C ALA A 109 -3.91 11.69 -1.25
N THR A 110 -3.61 12.97 -1.52
CA THR A 110 -4.25 13.74 -2.59
C THR A 110 -3.81 13.26 -3.97
N CYS A 111 -2.51 13.04 -4.16
CA CYS A 111 -1.96 12.55 -5.43
C CYS A 111 -2.46 11.14 -5.76
N LYS A 112 -2.54 10.26 -4.77
CA LYS A 112 -3.13 8.92 -4.93
C LYS A 112 -4.61 8.97 -5.29
N LYS A 113 -5.38 9.85 -4.66
CA LYS A 113 -6.82 10.00 -4.94
C LYS A 113 -7.08 10.54 -6.34
N PHE A 114 -6.21 11.41 -6.84
CA PHE A 114 -6.37 12.15 -8.10
C PHE A 114 -5.19 11.88 -9.05
N GLN A 115 -4.93 10.60 -9.35
CA GLN A 115 -3.74 10.15 -10.11
C GLN A 115 -3.63 10.81 -11.48
N GLU A 116 -4.75 11.01 -12.18
CA GLU A 116 -4.79 11.66 -13.49
C GLU A 116 -4.41 13.14 -13.42
N ALA A 117 -4.99 13.87 -12.47
CA ALA A 117 -4.60 15.26 -12.22
C ALA A 117 -3.13 15.37 -11.76
N THR A 118 -2.65 14.39 -10.99
CA THR A 118 -1.23 14.33 -10.57
C THR A 118 -0.32 14.14 -11.78
N SER A 119 -0.67 13.26 -12.72
CA SER A 119 0.12 13.06 -13.95
C SER A 119 0.22 14.34 -14.78
N THR A 120 -0.87 15.10 -14.89
CA THR A 120 -0.91 16.40 -15.59
C THR A 120 -0.05 17.44 -14.88
N VAL A 121 -0.24 17.63 -13.57
CA VAL A 121 0.49 18.63 -12.77
C VAL A 121 2.00 18.38 -12.79
N LEU A 122 2.43 17.12 -12.71
CA LEU A 122 3.84 16.75 -12.74
C LEU A 122 4.40 16.54 -14.15
N SER A 123 3.57 16.66 -15.18
CA SER A 123 3.95 16.40 -16.59
C SER A 123 4.64 15.05 -16.75
N ILE A 124 3.99 14.00 -16.26
CA ILE A 124 4.44 12.60 -16.32
C ILE A 124 3.39 11.73 -16.99
N ASP A 125 3.83 10.55 -17.42
CA ASP A 125 2.93 9.61 -18.06
C ASP A 125 1.85 9.09 -17.11
N LYS A 126 0.60 9.08 -17.60
CA LYS A 126 -0.58 8.67 -16.83
C LYS A 126 -0.49 7.22 -16.34
N ASP A 127 -0.13 6.29 -17.22
CA ASP A 127 -0.05 4.87 -16.86
C ASP A 127 1.11 4.61 -15.90
N THR A 128 2.21 5.35 -16.04
CA THR A 128 3.32 5.29 -15.08
C THR A 128 2.87 5.77 -13.70
N THR A 129 2.03 6.81 -13.64
CA THR A 129 1.46 7.30 -12.38
C THR A 129 0.57 6.26 -11.71
N TYR A 130 -0.30 5.59 -12.46
CA TYR A 130 -1.14 4.51 -11.92
C TYR A 130 -0.30 3.34 -11.41
N GLU A 131 0.69 2.89 -12.18
CA GLU A 131 1.59 1.80 -11.77
C GLU A 131 2.40 2.18 -10.53
N TYR A 132 2.84 3.43 -10.42
CA TYR A 132 3.56 3.93 -9.25
C TYR A 132 2.72 3.82 -7.98
N PHE A 133 1.46 4.31 -8.00
CA PHE A 133 0.61 4.29 -6.82
C PHE A 133 0.20 2.88 -6.41
N ASP A 134 -0.04 1.98 -7.35
CA ASP A 134 -0.30 0.56 -7.05
C ASP A 134 0.93 -0.09 -6.39
N ARG A 135 2.11 0.19 -6.90
CA ARG A 135 3.35 -0.36 -6.38
C ARG A 135 3.76 0.21 -5.02
N ILE A 136 3.65 1.53 -4.83
CA ILE A 136 4.01 2.16 -3.56
C ILE A 136 3.08 1.69 -2.44
N ASP A 137 1.79 1.55 -2.71
CA ASP A 137 0.80 1.02 -1.75
C ASP A 137 1.17 -0.38 -1.28
N THR A 138 1.44 -1.28 -2.23
CA THR A 138 1.85 -2.66 -1.93
C THR A 138 3.13 -2.70 -1.10
N LYS A 139 4.09 -1.83 -1.40
CA LYS A 139 5.35 -1.76 -0.65
C LYS A 139 5.16 -1.17 0.74
N ILE A 140 4.35 -0.14 0.90
CA ILE A 140 4.02 0.44 2.21
C ILE A 140 3.31 -0.60 3.07
N GLU A 141 2.28 -1.23 2.54
CA GLU A 141 1.52 -2.28 3.24
C GLU A 141 2.45 -3.39 3.75
N TYR A 142 3.27 -3.93 2.86
CA TYR A 142 4.24 -4.97 3.22
C TYR A 142 5.17 -4.53 4.36
N ARG A 143 5.68 -3.30 4.36
CA ARG A 143 6.61 -2.80 5.37
C ARG A 143 5.93 -2.57 6.71
N ILE A 144 4.79 -1.92 6.70
CA ILE A 144 3.98 -1.67 7.90
C ILE A 144 3.57 -3.00 8.54
N GLU A 145 3.05 -3.95 7.76
CA GLU A 145 2.65 -5.25 8.29
C GLU A 145 3.83 -6.07 8.82
N LYS A 146 5.01 -5.97 8.20
CA LYS A 146 6.22 -6.61 8.73
C LYS A 146 6.64 -6.00 10.07
N ALA A 147 6.55 -4.68 10.22
CA ALA A 147 6.86 -4.02 11.47
C ALA A 147 5.84 -4.38 12.57
N LEU A 148 4.53 -4.34 12.26
CA LEU A 148 3.47 -4.76 13.16
C LEU A 148 3.61 -6.23 13.58
N GLU A 149 3.91 -7.12 12.63
CA GLU A 149 4.13 -8.54 12.89
C GLU A 149 5.37 -8.78 13.77
N SER A 150 6.43 -7.99 13.59
CA SER A 150 7.61 -8.04 14.45
C SER A 150 7.29 -7.61 15.87
N LEU A 151 6.52 -6.51 16.05
CA LEU A 151 6.06 -6.04 17.35
C LEU A 151 5.10 -7.03 18.02
N ARG A 152 4.24 -7.70 17.25
CA ARG A 152 3.38 -8.77 17.76
C ARG A 152 4.20 -9.94 18.31
N LYS A 153 5.24 -10.37 17.59
CA LYS A 153 6.15 -11.44 18.03
C LYS A 153 6.95 -11.10 19.28
N SER A 154 7.21 -9.82 19.49
CA SER A 154 7.85 -9.30 20.72
C SER A 154 6.84 -9.02 21.83
N TYR A 155 5.55 -9.38 21.66
CA TYR A 155 4.47 -9.16 22.64
C TYR A 155 4.22 -7.69 23.02
N VAL A 156 4.65 -6.75 22.19
CA VAL A 156 4.44 -5.31 22.41
C VAL A 156 3.00 -4.92 22.07
N LEU A 157 2.45 -5.52 21.00
CA LEU A 157 1.09 -5.25 20.54
C LEU A 157 0.45 -6.49 19.91
N ASN A 158 -0.86 -6.43 19.70
CA ASN A 158 -1.60 -7.30 18.79
C ASN A 158 -2.30 -6.47 17.73
N TRP A 159 -2.51 -7.02 16.54
CA TRP A 159 -3.13 -6.27 15.45
C TRP A 159 -3.95 -7.17 14.52
N ASP A 160 -5.00 -6.58 13.94
CA ASP A 160 -5.86 -7.20 12.94
C ASP A 160 -6.25 -6.17 11.87
N LYS A 161 -6.53 -6.63 10.65
CA LYS A 161 -7.17 -5.79 9.64
C LYS A 161 -8.67 -5.75 9.89
N ARG A 162 -9.23 -4.55 9.93
CA ARG A 162 -10.65 -4.30 10.11
C ARG A 162 -11.16 -3.38 9.01
N TYR A 163 -12.46 -3.35 8.82
CA TYR A 163 -13.09 -2.34 7.98
C TYR A 163 -13.51 -1.12 8.79
N LYS A 164 -13.23 0.06 8.26
CA LYS A 164 -13.96 1.29 8.60
C LYS A 164 -15.05 1.50 7.57
N ILE A 165 -16.23 1.85 8.05
CA ILE A 165 -17.39 2.15 7.23
C ILE A 165 -17.80 3.60 7.41
N VAL A 166 -18.40 4.16 6.38
CA VAL A 166 -18.99 5.49 6.38
C VAL A 166 -20.47 5.35 6.07
N LYS A 167 -21.30 5.78 7.01
CA LYS A 167 -22.76 5.79 6.88
C LYS A 167 -23.27 7.20 6.73
N LEU A 168 -24.33 7.36 5.96
CA LEU A 168 -25.10 8.59 5.87
C LEU A 168 -26.13 8.60 7.00
N GLN A 169 -26.09 9.60 7.87
CA GLN A 169 -27.14 9.86 8.86
C GLN A 169 -27.88 11.14 8.48
N GLU A 170 -29.21 11.15 8.68
CA GLU A 170 -29.99 12.37 8.52
C GLU A 170 -29.50 13.40 9.54
N GLY A 171 -28.99 14.53 9.07
CA GLY A 171 -28.63 15.67 9.90
C GLY A 171 -29.88 16.31 10.53
N ASN A 172 -29.71 16.97 11.67
CA ASN A 172 -30.76 17.77 12.26
C ASN A 172 -31.17 18.86 11.26
N LYS A 173 -32.49 18.98 10.99
CA LYS A 173 -33.05 20.05 10.15
C LYS A 173 -32.59 21.38 10.77
N LYS A 174 -31.69 22.10 10.14
CA LYS A 174 -31.54 23.54 10.41
C LYS A 174 -32.80 24.21 9.95
N ALA A 175 -33.52 24.85 10.85
CA ALA A 175 -34.64 25.71 10.52
C ALA A 175 -34.12 26.78 9.56
N VAL A 176 -34.47 26.68 8.30
CA VAL A 176 -34.27 27.75 7.33
C VAL A 176 -35.33 28.78 7.69
N LYS A 177 -34.92 30.03 7.93
CA LYS A 177 -35.82 31.17 8.12
C LYS A 177 -36.71 31.27 6.88
N GLU A 178 -38.02 31.22 7.12
CA GLU A 178 -39.04 31.50 6.14
C GLU A 178 -38.85 32.94 5.59
N GLU A 179 -38.41 33.07 4.36
CA GLU A 179 -38.67 34.26 3.58
C GLU A 179 -39.89 33.98 2.69
N GLN A 180 -40.84 34.88 2.79
CA GLN A 180 -42.17 34.83 2.22
C GLN A 180 -42.17 34.75 0.67
N GLU A 181 -43.23 34.13 0.19
CA GLU A 181 -43.78 34.08 -1.15
C GLU A 181 -43.28 33.02 -2.13
N GLY A 182 -44.05 31.96 -2.20
CA GLY A 182 -44.48 31.38 -3.51
C GLY A 182 -43.50 30.42 -4.21
N THR A 183 -42.53 29.78 -3.53
CA THR A 183 -41.68 28.78 -4.20
C THR A 183 -41.65 27.48 -3.37
N GLU A 184 -41.84 26.35 -4.07
CA GLU A 184 -41.65 24.99 -3.47
C GLU A 184 -40.30 24.90 -2.78
N THR A 185 -40.33 24.85 -1.46
CA THR A 185 -39.11 24.65 -0.64
C THR A 185 -38.63 23.20 -0.81
N THR A 186 -37.66 22.98 -1.66
CA THR A 186 -36.87 21.73 -1.68
C THR A 186 -36.10 21.66 -0.37
N ILE A 187 -36.58 20.86 0.58
CA ILE A 187 -35.85 20.60 1.84
C ILE A 187 -34.63 19.74 1.47
N GLU A 188 -33.46 20.34 1.28
CA GLU A 188 -32.20 19.62 1.27
C GLU A 188 -31.99 19.03 2.64
N LYS A 189 -32.14 17.71 2.75
CA LYS A 189 -31.75 16.96 3.94
C LYS A 189 -30.20 16.97 3.99
N ASP A 190 -29.64 17.75 4.91
CA ASP A 190 -28.21 17.68 5.22
C ASP A 190 -27.88 16.29 5.76
N CYS A 191 -27.24 15.44 4.96
CA CYS A 191 -26.76 14.14 5.40
C CYS A 191 -25.37 14.29 6.01
N VAL A 192 -25.20 13.85 7.26
CA VAL A 192 -23.92 13.83 7.95
C VAL A 192 -23.25 12.48 7.75
N ARG A 193 -21.96 12.49 7.36
CA ARG A 193 -21.14 11.29 7.25
C ARG A 193 -20.61 10.88 8.61
N VAL A 194 -20.96 9.68 9.03
CA VAL A 194 -20.48 9.10 10.29
C VAL A 194 -19.50 7.96 9.98
N HIS A 195 -18.30 8.09 10.54
CA HIS A 195 -17.24 7.09 10.41
C HIS A 195 -17.25 6.19 11.65
N SER A 196 -17.29 4.88 11.44
CA SER A 196 -17.21 3.88 12.52
C SER A 196 -16.38 2.66 12.11
N ILE A 197 -15.95 1.89 13.08
CA ILE A 197 -15.41 0.55 12.82
C ILE A 197 -16.59 -0.36 12.51
N ALA A 198 -16.46 -1.17 11.48
CA ALA A 198 -17.48 -2.14 11.13
C ALA A 198 -17.64 -3.20 12.22
N THR A 199 -18.88 -3.53 12.54
CA THR A 199 -19.19 -4.69 13.37
C THR A 199 -18.88 -5.98 12.59
N GLU A 200 -18.73 -7.11 13.28
CA GLU A 200 -18.52 -8.41 12.63
C GLU A 200 -19.63 -8.74 11.60
N ARG A 201 -20.87 -8.35 11.90
CA ARG A 201 -21.99 -8.52 10.97
C ARG A 201 -21.79 -7.71 9.70
N GLU A 202 -21.38 -6.45 9.83
CA GLU A 202 -21.12 -5.56 8.68
C GLU A 202 -19.91 -6.03 7.86
N GLU A 203 -18.87 -6.52 8.51
CA GLU A 203 -17.71 -7.11 7.81
C GLU A 203 -18.10 -8.35 6.99
N ARG A 204 -18.97 -9.21 7.53
CA ARG A 204 -19.53 -10.35 6.78
C ARG A 204 -20.35 -9.88 5.58
N ILE A 205 -21.22 -8.89 5.77
CA ILE A 205 -22.01 -8.31 4.67
C ILE A 205 -21.11 -7.76 3.57
N ILE A 206 -20.10 -6.98 3.90
CA ILE A 206 -19.14 -6.43 2.93
C ILE A 206 -18.43 -7.57 2.17
N THR A 207 -18.03 -8.60 2.90
CA THR A 207 -17.34 -9.76 2.33
C THR A 207 -18.25 -10.55 1.40
N ASP A 208 -19.48 -10.85 1.81
CA ASP A 208 -20.44 -11.62 1.04
C ASP A 208 -20.86 -10.92 -0.25
N ILE A 209 -21.14 -9.60 -0.18
CA ILE A 209 -21.44 -8.77 -1.35
C ILE A 209 -20.23 -8.72 -2.29
N SER A 210 -19.00 -8.57 -1.75
CA SER A 210 -17.79 -8.59 -2.56
C SER A 210 -17.59 -9.91 -3.28
N TYR A 211 -17.82 -11.05 -2.62
CA TYR A 211 -17.77 -12.37 -3.24
C TYR A 211 -18.86 -12.57 -4.29
N LYS A 212 -20.09 -12.11 -4.02
CA LYS A 212 -21.21 -12.15 -4.98
C LYS A 212 -20.81 -11.52 -6.31
N TYR A 213 -20.33 -10.28 -6.25
CA TYR A 213 -19.96 -9.55 -7.47
C TYR A 213 -18.67 -10.06 -8.12
N CYS A 214 -17.67 -10.46 -7.35
CA CYS A 214 -16.51 -11.13 -7.93
C CYS A 214 -16.90 -12.38 -8.73
N ARG A 215 -17.79 -13.23 -8.22
CA ARG A 215 -18.29 -14.41 -8.94
C ARG A 215 -19.04 -14.04 -10.21
N GLN A 216 -19.92 -13.03 -10.17
CA GLN A 216 -20.67 -12.57 -11.35
C GLN A 216 -19.76 -12.12 -12.49
N TYR A 217 -18.60 -11.53 -12.17
CA TYR A 217 -17.59 -11.11 -13.15
C TYR A 217 -16.52 -12.19 -13.41
N GLY A 218 -16.71 -13.42 -12.92
CA GLY A 218 -15.77 -14.52 -13.11
C GLY A 218 -14.45 -14.35 -12.38
N CYS A 219 -14.38 -13.49 -11.36
CA CYS A 219 -13.18 -13.22 -10.56
C CYS A 219 -13.18 -14.06 -9.28
N LYS A 220 -11.98 -14.49 -8.85
CA LYS A 220 -11.81 -15.21 -7.58
C LYS A 220 -11.96 -14.29 -6.37
N ASN A 221 -11.48 -13.06 -6.49
CA ASN A 221 -11.50 -12.01 -5.45
C ASN A 221 -11.23 -10.63 -6.09
N LEU A 222 -11.24 -9.56 -5.29
CA LEU A 222 -10.99 -8.20 -5.75
C LEU A 222 -9.59 -8.00 -6.36
N SER A 223 -8.57 -8.70 -5.88
CA SER A 223 -7.22 -8.66 -6.48
C SER A 223 -7.20 -9.30 -7.89
N ASP A 224 -7.99 -10.36 -8.10
CA ASP A 224 -8.18 -10.94 -9.44
C ASP A 224 -8.96 -9.99 -10.36
N ALA A 225 -9.91 -9.24 -9.82
CA ALA A 225 -10.68 -8.22 -10.54
C ALA A 225 -9.78 -7.07 -11.04
N ILE A 226 -8.79 -6.65 -10.26
CA ILE A 226 -7.79 -5.66 -10.68
C ILE A 226 -7.02 -6.19 -11.89
N ARG A 227 -6.51 -7.42 -11.81
CA ARG A 227 -5.76 -8.07 -12.91
C ARG A 227 -6.57 -8.22 -14.18
N ARG A 228 -7.89 -8.42 -14.07
CA ARG A 228 -8.83 -8.57 -15.19
C ARG A 228 -9.46 -7.25 -15.65
N ASN A 229 -9.03 -6.12 -15.08
CA ASN A 229 -9.51 -4.77 -15.42
C ASN A 229 -11.03 -4.57 -15.25
N CYS A 230 -11.67 -5.32 -14.34
CA CYS A 230 -13.10 -5.19 -14.02
C CYS A 230 -13.37 -4.68 -12.59
N TYR A 231 -12.30 -4.28 -11.87
CA TYR A 231 -12.40 -3.83 -10.47
C TYR A 231 -13.34 -2.63 -10.30
N LYS A 232 -13.31 -1.63 -11.21
CA LYS A 232 -14.17 -0.45 -11.10
C LYS A 232 -15.66 -0.82 -11.18
N GLN A 233 -16.03 -1.69 -12.12
CA GLN A 233 -17.40 -2.15 -12.29
C GLN A 233 -17.90 -2.90 -11.05
N ILE A 234 -17.08 -3.83 -10.56
CA ILE A 234 -17.39 -4.60 -9.35
C ILE A 234 -17.55 -3.68 -8.15
N MET A 235 -16.64 -2.72 -7.94
CA MET A 235 -16.72 -1.78 -6.82
C MET A 235 -17.92 -0.86 -6.90
N THR A 236 -18.37 -0.48 -8.09
CA THR A 236 -19.61 0.29 -8.27
C THR A 236 -20.81 -0.53 -7.79
N CYS A 237 -20.97 -1.76 -8.26
CA CYS A 237 -22.06 -2.65 -7.82
C CYS A 237 -22.03 -2.92 -6.30
N ILE A 238 -20.84 -3.14 -5.72
CA ILE A 238 -20.69 -3.33 -4.27
C ILE A 238 -21.16 -2.09 -3.51
N LYS A 239 -20.73 -0.90 -3.92
CA LYS A 239 -21.12 0.36 -3.29
C LYS A 239 -22.61 0.62 -3.39
N ASP A 240 -23.19 0.37 -4.53
CA ASP A 240 -24.64 0.55 -4.76
C ASP A 240 -25.46 -0.35 -3.84
N ASP A 241 -25.13 -1.64 -3.73
CA ASP A 241 -25.81 -2.57 -2.82
C ASP A 241 -25.59 -2.17 -1.35
N LEU A 242 -24.39 -1.80 -0.96
CA LEU A 242 -24.07 -1.39 0.41
C LEU A 242 -24.79 -0.10 0.80
N LEU A 243 -24.90 0.86 -0.11
CA LEU A 243 -25.63 2.13 0.13
C LEU A 243 -27.14 1.88 0.24
N ASN A 244 -27.71 1.19 -0.74
CA ASN A 244 -29.17 1.04 -0.85
C ASN A 244 -29.76 0.12 0.22
N ILE A 245 -29.02 -0.92 0.64
CA ILE A 245 -29.54 -1.94 1.56
C ILE A 245 -29.10 -1.69 3.01
N TYR A 246 -27.88 -1.18 3.20
CA TYR A 246 -27.25 -1.09 4.53
C TYR A 246 -26.87 0.33 4.94
N ASN A 247 -27.17 1.32 4.09
CA ASN A 247 -26.81 2.75 4.30
C ASN A 247 -25.31 2.97 4.52
N ILE A 248 -24.45 2.10 3.91
CA ILE A 248 -23.01 2.23 3.92
C ILE A 248 -22.56 2.90 2.62
N GLU A 249 -22.15 4.17 2.69
CA GLU A 249 -21.71 4.94 1.51
C GLU A 249 -20.40 4.38 0.94
N TYR A 250 -19.44 4.06 1.82
CA TYR A 250 -18.20 3.39 1.44
C TYR A 250 -17.51 2.75 2.64
N PHE A 251 -16.54 1.91 2.34
CA PHE A 251 -15.72 1.23 3.33
C PHE A 251 -14.25 1.23 2.90
N TYR A 252 -13.34 1.06 3.87
CA TYR A 252 -11.92 0.95 3.66
C TYR A 252 -11.23 0.22 4.80
N TYR A 253 -10.05 -0.34 4.55
CA TYR A 253 -9.28 -1.04 5.58
C TYR A 253 -8.60 -0.08 6.55
N CYS A 254 -8.55 -0.50 7.81
CA CYS A 254 -7.70 0.06 8.86
C CYS A 254 -7.03 -1.08 9.63
N TYR A 255 -6.07 -0.73 10.45
CA TYR A 255 -5.43 -1.62 11.39
C TYR A 255 -6.02 -1.39 12.77
N GLU A 256 -6.64 -2.42 13.37
CA GLU A 256 -6.96 -2.42 14.78
C GLU A 256 -5.70 -2.83 15.53
N ILE A 257 -5.09 -1.92 16.26
CA ILE A 257 -3.87 -2.16 17.03
C ILE A 257 -4.20 -2.07 18.50
N ARG A 258 -4.01 -3.17 19.23
CA ARG A 258 -4.25 -3.29 20.68
C ARG A 258 -2.91 -3.44 21.38
N TYR A 259 -2.67 -2.63 22.40
CA TYR A 259 -1.39 -2.58 23.11
C TYR A 259 -1.57 -2.11 24.56
N ASN A 260 -0.60 -2.42 25.41
CA ASN A 260 -0.50 -1.85 26.74
C ASN A 260 0.30 -0.55 26.66
N LEU A 261 -0.32 0.57 27.09
CA LEU A 261 0.29 1.89 27.01
C LEU A 261 1.55 2.01 27.86
N ASP A 262 1.56 1.40 29.05
CA ASP A 262 2.71 1.46 29.98
C ASP A 262 3.90 0.70 29.41
N ASN A 263 3.66 -0.47 28.77
CA ASN A 263 4.72 -1.22 28.12
C ASN A 263 5.31 -0.44 26.93
N VAL A 264 4.46 0.14 26.08
CA VAL A 264 4.92 0.97 24.95
C VAL A 264 5.71 2.18 25.45
N LYS A 265 5.27 2.81 26.55
CA LYS A 265 5.99 3.92 27.17
C LYS A 265 7.36 3.49 27.69
N GLN A 266 7.42 2.37 28.41
CA GLN A 266 8.67 1.83 28.95
C GLN A 266 9.66 1.48 27.84
N ASP A 267 9.19 0.84 26.75
CA ASP A 267 10.02 0.54 25.59
C ASP A 267 10.54 1.82 24.93
N LEU A 268 9.70 2.84 24.75
CA LEU A 268 10.12 4.12 24.16
C LEU A 268 11.12 4.87 25.05
N GLU A 269 10.94 4.86 26.38
CA GLU A 269 11.88 5.46 27.33
C GLU A 269 13.25 4.75 27.30
N SER A 270 13.26 3.43 27.09
CA SER A 270 14.52 2.65 26.94
C SER A 270 15.33 3.07 25.70
N TYR A 271 14.67 3.59 24.67
CA TYR A 271 15.32 4.09 23.45
C TYR A 271 15.81 5.53 23.56
N ASN A 272 15.46 6.28 24.62
CA ASN A 272 15.82 7.70 24.82
C ASN A 272 15.57 8.58 23.58
N LEU A 273 14.45 8.37 22.89
CA LEU A 273 14.16 9.03 21.62
C LEU A 273 14.00 10.54 21.79
N THR A 274 15.05 11.27 21.44
CA THR A 274 15.01 12.73 21.33
C THR A 274 14.33 13.18 20.05
N LYS A 275 13.91 14.45 19.97
CA LYS A 275 13.39 15.03 18.71
C LYS A 275 14.41 14.95 17.58
N GLU A 276 15.70 15.03 17.90
CA GLU A 276 16.80 14.97 16.95
C GLU A 276 16.94 13.56 16.36
N GLU A 277 16.92 12.53 17.21
CA GLU A 277 16.94 11.13 16.76
C GLU A 277 15.71 10.75 15.93
N LEU A 278 14.51 11.21 16.32
CA LEU A 278 13.30 11.03 15.51
C LEU A 278 13.46 11.69 14.12
N ASN A 279 14.07 12.87 14.06
CA ASN A 279 14.33 13.54 12.79
C ASN A 279 15.35 12.77 11.95
N ILE A 280 16.44 12.28 12.54
CA ILE A 280 17.45 11.46 11.85
C ILE A 280 16.82 10.17 11.31
N MET A 281 16.05 9.44 12.12
CA MET A 281 15.33 8.24 11.68
C MET A 281 14.36 8.54 10.54
N SER A 282 13.61 9.64 10.64
CA SER A 282 12.65 10.03 9.61
C SER A 282 13.33 10.30 8.26
N VAL A 283 14.47 10.98 8.28
CA VAL A 283 15.28 11.23 7.08
C VAL A 283 15.82 9.93 6.51
N ALA A 284 16.39 9.07 7.35
CA ALA A 284 16.97 7.81 6.93
C ALA A 284 15.94 6.89 6.27
N ILE A 285 14.76 6.73 6.88
CA ILE A 285 13.64 5.94 6.31
C ILE A 285 13.19 6.54 4.99
N ASN A 286 12.98 7.83 4.94
CA ASN A 286 12.48 8.55 3.76
C ASN A 286 13.40 8.35 2.55
N ILE A 287 14.71 8.54 2.76
CA ILE A 287 15.74 8.31 1.72
C ILE A 287 15.78 6.83 1.33
N ALA A 288 15.84 5.92 2.30
CA ALA A 288 15.94 4.49 2.02
C ALA A 288 14.72 3.94 1.26
N PHE A 289 13.52 4.43 1.60
CA PHE A 289 12.29 4.04 0.90
C PHE A 289 12.25 4.60 -0.52
N GLY A 290 12.61 5.87 -0.72
CA GLY A 290 12.70 6.49 -2.04
C GLY A 290 13.70 5.78 -2.96
N LEU A 291 14.88 5.42 -2.44
CA LEU A 291 15.88 4.63 -3.16
C LEU A 291 15.38 3.24 -3.53
N ASP A 292 14.64 2.57 -2.63
CA ASP A 292 14.06 1.27 -2.92
C ASP A 292 12.96 1.34 -3.98
N MET A 293 12.15 2.39 -4.00
CA MET A 293 11.18 2.65 -5.06
C MET A 293 11.88 2.86 -6.41
N THR A 294 12.92 3.68 -6.45
CA THR A 294 13.72 3.93 -7.67
C THR A 294 14.39 2.66 -8.19
N LYS A 295 15.08 1.90 -7.32
CA LYS A 295 15.69 0.60 -7.70
C LYS A 295 14.67 -0.40 -8.22
N SER A 296 13.47 -0.38 -7.69
CA SER A 296 12.37 -1.22 -8.16
C SER A 296 11.90 -0.83 -9.57
N ALA A 297 11.87 0.47 -9.87
CA ALA A 297 11.57 0.97 -11.22
C ALA A 297 12.66 0.59 -12.21
N GLU A 298 13.93 0.79 -11.87
CA GLU A 298 15.10 0.42 -12.69
C GLU A 298 15.12 -1.07 -13.02
N LYS A 299 14.86 -1.94 -12.05
CA LYS A 299 14.76 -3.40 -12.26
C LYS A 299 13.57 -3.79 -13.17
N SER A 300 12.53 -2.99 -13.19
CA SER A 300 11.32 -3.23 -13.98
C SER A 300 11.41 -2.63 -15.37
N TYR A 301 12.27 -1.64 -15.56
CA TYR A 301 12.52 -1.02 -16.84
C TYR A 301 13.23 -2.02 -17.78
N LYS A 302 12.61 -2.29 -18.92
CA LYS A 302 13.24 -3.06 -20.03
C LYS A 302 13.33 -2.13 -21.23
N PRO A 303 14.54 -1.81 -21.72
CA PRO A 303 14.68 -1.03 -22.93
C PRO A 303 14.05 -1.77 -24.12
N LEU A 304 13.39 -1.03 -25.01
CA LEU A 304 12.69 -1.53 -26.21
C LEU A 304 13.59 -2.28 -27.21
N ALA A 305 14.90 -2.34 -26.97
CA ALA A 305 15.92 -2.76 -27.94
C ALA A 305 15.87 -4.24 -28.34
N MET A 306 15.02 -5.08 -27.76
CA MET A 306 15.02 -6.53 -28.06
C MET A 306 13.67 -7.13 -28.48
N GLY A 307 12.75 -6.39 -29.08
CA GLY A 307 11.58 -6.98 -29.76
C GLY A 307 10.59 -7.78 -28.95
N GLU A 308 10.84 -8.03 -27.66
CA GLU A 308 9.95 -8.73 -26.75
C GLU A 308 9.06 -7.76 -25.97
N VAL A 309 7.94 -7.38 -26.57
CA VAL A 309 6.94 -6.49 -25.95
C VAL A 309 6.07 -7.30 -24.96
N LYS A 310 6.63 -7.77 -23.86
CA LYS A 310 5.81 -8.40 -22.79
C LYS A 310 5.22 -7.39 -21.79
N ASN A 311 5.71 -6.16 -21.72
CA ASN A 311 5.17 -5.11 -20.83
C ASN A 311 5.38 -3.72 -21.45
N LYS A 312 4.45 -3.26 -22.28
CA LYS A 312 4.48 -1.94 -22.93
C LYS A 312 4.70 -0.76 -21.95
N HIS A 313 4.24 -0.87 -20.71
CA HIS A 313 4.34 0.20 -19.71
C HIS A 313 5.75 0.40 -19.16
N ARG A 314 6.54 -0.67 -19.07
CA ARG A 314 7.88 -0.66 -18.46
C ARG A 314 9.01 -0.37 -19.47
N SER A 315 8.67 -0.16 -20.74
CA SER A 315 9.62 0.15 -21.81
C SER A 315 9.63 1.62 -22.22
N ARG A 316 8.90 2.48 -21.51
CA ARG A 316 8.80 3.91 -21.83
C ARG A 316 10.10 4.62 -21.53
N LYS A 317 10.52 5.51 -22.43
CA LYS A 317 11.80 6.23 -22.38
C LYS A 317 12.02 6.98 -21.04
N ASN A 318 10.97 7.54 -20.45
CA ASN A 318 11.05 8.36 -19.23
C ASN A 318 10.55 7.62 -17.98
N TYR A 319 10.33 6.30 -18.03
CA TYR A 319 9.72 5.55 -16.94
C TYR A 319 10.43 5.72 -15.60
N VAL A 320 11.76 5.66 -15.57
CA VAL A 320 12.56 5.78 -14.34
C VAL A 320 12.58 7.23 -13.86
N GLU A 321 12.69 8.21 -14.77
CA GLU A 321 12.62 9.63 -14.46
C GLU A 321 11.26 10.02 -13.88
N ASP A 322 10.17 9.51 -14.44
CA ASP A 322 8.82 9.75 -13.93
C ASP A 322 8.65 9.17 -12.52
N TYR A 323 9.23 7.98 -12.25
CA TYR A 323 9.27 7.44 -10.89
C TYR A 323 10.06 8.31 -9.92
N LYS A 324 11.20 8.87 -10.33
CA LYS A 324 11.98 9.80 -9.51
C LYS A 324 11.19 11.06 -9.21
N LYS A 325 10.55 11.67 -10.21
CA LYS A 325 9.67 12.84 -10.01
C LYS A 325 8.54 12.54 -9.02
N LEU A 326 7.92 11.36 -9.11
CA LEU A 326 6.89 10.95 -8.16
C LEU A 326 7.46 10.78 -6.75
N ASN A 327 8.63 10.14 -6.59
CA ASN A 327 9.30 10.02 -5.31
C ASN A 327 9.60 11.40 -4.69
N ASP A 328 10.15 12.34 -5.47
CA ASP A 328 10.49 13.69 -5.04
C ASP A 328 9.25 14.47 -4.57
N ASN A 329 8.07 14.18 -5.11
CA ASN A 329 6.82 14.86 -4.76
C ASN A 329 5.98 14.14 -3.71
N VAL A 330 6.07 12.81 -3.59
CA VAL A 330 5.15 11.97 -2.79
C VAL A 330 5.84 11.36 -1.57
N ILE A 331 7.16 11.08 -1.68
CA ILE A 331 7.96 10.49 -0.61
C ILE A 331 8.78 11.57 0.10
N ASP A 332 9.55 12.39 -0.64
CA ASP A 332 10.45 13.37 -0.02
C ASP A 332 9.68 14.28 0.96
N LYS A 333 10.11 14.25 2.22
CA LYS A 333 9.50 15.04 3.30
C LYS A 333 9.63 16.56 3.10
N ASN A 334 10.60 17.01 2.32
CA ASN A 334 10.84 18.42 2.01
C ASN A 334 10.16 18.86 0.71
N ALA A 335 9.38 17.97 0.07
CA ALA A 335 8.68 18.29 -1.16
C ALA A 335 7.71 19.46 -1.00
N LYS A 336 7.62 20.28 -2.05
CA LYS A 336 6.60 21.32 -2.12
C LYS A 336 5.20 20.69 -2.02
N ASN A 337 4.31 21.34 -1.26
CA ASN A 337 2.92 20.91 -1.19
C ASN A 337 2.19 21.25 -2.50
N ILE A 338 1.81 20.23 -3.26
CA ILE A 338 1.11 20.34 -4.55
C ILE A 338 -0.38 19.94 -4.45
N THR A 339 -0.91 19.72 -3.26
CA THR A 339 -2.29 19.26 -3.07
C THR A 339 -3.35 20.21 -3.63
N LYS A 340 -3.09 21.51 -3.56
CA LYS A 340 -3.99 22.55 -4.12
C LYS A 340 -4.00 22.51 -5.65
N GLU A 341 -2.82 22.40 -6.27
CA GLU A 341 -2.65 22.30 -7.72
C GLU A 341 -3.34 21.07 -8.28
N VAL A 342 -3.10 19.89 -7.68
CA VAL A 342 -3.74 18.63 -8.05
C VAL A 342 -5.26 18.70 -7.87
N SER A 343 -5.74 19.30 -6.79
CA SER A 343 -7.19 19.45 -6.56
C SER A 343 -7.86 20.42 -7.54
N LYS A 344 -7.17 21.47 -7.96
CA LYS A 344 -7.66 22.39 -9.02
C LYS A 344 -7.74 21.69 -10.37
N GLU A 345 -6.69 20.97 -10.74
CA GLU A 345 -6.64 20.20 -11.98
C GLU A 345 -7.75 19.15 -12.03
N GLN A 346 -8.00 18.43 -10.92
CA GLN A 346 -9.12 17.48 -10.83
C GLN A 346 -10.50 18.13 -11.02
N LYS A 347 -10.69 19.35 -10.51
CA LYS A 347 -11.93 20.10 -10.75
C LYS A 347 -12.08 20.50 -12.21
N ALA A 348 -11.00 20.95 -12.85
CA ALA A 348 -10.98 21.27 -14.27
C ALA A 348 -11.31 20.05 -15.13
N ASN A 349 -10.71 18.90 -14.87
CA ASN A 349 -10.99 17.65 -15.57
C ASN A 349 -12.45 17.23 -15.44
N LYS A 350 -13.05 17.31 -14.25
CA LYS A 350 -14.48 17.03 -14.06
C LYS A 350 -15.40 17.99 -14.82
N MET A 351 -15.03 19.26 -14.89
CA MET A 351 -15.79 20.27 -15.63
C MET A 351 -15.76 19.99 -17.13
N ILE A 352 -14.59 19.62 -17.68
CA ILE A 352 -14.44 19.21 -19.07
C ILE A 352 -15.25 17.94 -19.36
N GLU A 353 -15.16 16.92 -18.50
CA GLU A 353 -15.98 15.70 -18.63
C GLU A 353 -17.48 15.97 -18.62
N GLY A 354 -17.93 16.92 -17.79
CA GLY A 354 -19.34 17.38 -17.76
C GLY A 354 -19.75 18.01 -19.09
N LEU A 355 -18.98 18.96 -19.57
CA LEU A 355 -19.24 19.64 -20.85
C LEU A 355 -19.26 18.67 -22.05
N LEU A 356 -18.32 17.71 -22.08
CA LEU A 356 -18.29 16.68 -23.14
C LEU A 356 -19.51 15.76 -23.11
N LYS A 357 -20.01 15.41 -21.92
CA LYS A 357 -21.23 14.62 -21.76
C LYS A 357 -22.46 15.37 -22.22
N ASP A 358 -22.56 16.65 -21.93
CA ASP A 358 -23.69 17.49 -22.36
C ASP A 358 -23.65 17.71 -23.87
N TYR A 359 -22.48 17.96 -24.44
CA TYR A 359 -22.29 18.08 -25.88
C TYR A 359 -22.67 16.80 -26.64
N SER A 360 -22.26 15.62 -26.15
CA SER A 360 -22.62 14.33 -26.76
C SER A 360 -24.14 14.04 -26.66
N LYS A 361 -24.84 14.52 -25.63
CA LYS A 361 -26.28 14.41 -25.50
C LYS A 361 -27.02 15.33 -26.49
N GLU A 362 -26.53 16.56 -26.70
CA GLU A 362 -27.08 17.49 -27.69
C GLU A 362 -26.87 16.98 -29.13
N GLU A 363 -25.68 16.43 -29.46
CA GLU A 363 -25.48 15.81 -30.76
C GLU A 363 -26.42 14.61 -31.02
N LEU A 364 -26.68 13.79 -29.99
CA LEU A 364 -27.62 12.67 -30.05
C LEU A 364 -29.07 13.17 -30.25
N LYS A 365 -29.49 14.21 -29.50
CA LYS A 365 -30.79 14.84 -29.70
C LYS A 365 -30.94 15.38 -31.11
N ASN A 366 -29.98 16.15 -31.59
CA ASN A 366 -29.99 16.73 -32.93
C ASN A 366 -30.00 15.69 -34.08
N LYS A 367 -29.52 14.46 -33.82
CA LYS A 367 -29.62 13.33 -34.76
C LYS A 367 -30.97 12.61 -34.70
N ILE A 368 -31.65 12.65 -33.57
CA ILE A 368 -32.99 12.07 -33.42
C ILE A 368 -34.05 12.99 -34.03
N ASP A 369 -33.94 14.32 -33.84
CA ASP A 369 -34.88 15.32 -34.36
C ASP A 369 -34.76 15.55 -35.88
N LYS A 370 -33.70 15.01 -36.51
CA LYS A 370 -33.50 15.04 -37.99
C LYS A 370 -33.93 13.77 -38.71
N LYS A 371 -34.49 12.79 -38.01
CA LYS A 371 -35.15 11.60 -38.59
C LYS A 371 -36.66 11.68 -38.44
#